data_c3fba533d42c39d269d777061c0d4965
#
_entry.id   c3fba533d42c39d269d777061c0d4965
#
_cell.length_a   1.000
_cell.length_b   1.000
_cell.length_c   1.000
_cell.angle_alpha   90.00
_cell.angle_beta   90.00
_cell.angle_gamma   90.00
#
_symmetry.space_group_name_H-M   'P 1'
#
loop_
_entity.id
_entity.type
_entity.pdbx_description
1 polymer ?
#
loop_
_entity_poly.entity_id
_entity_poly.type
_entity_poly.pdbx_seq_one_letter_code
_entity_poly.pdbx_strand_id
1 'polypeptide(L)'
;MHLIELKHVTYTYPLANEPALKDINCTLEKGKFYGVIGENAGGKTTFCNLLRGLIPHFYHGELEGDVLVEGEDIRTMDVDMLSTKMGYIFQNPFTQISGVRKTVFEEIALGLENLGVPKENMINRVIEIAKLLKIEHLLNNDPNRLSGGQRQRVAFASITAMDMDIFVIDEPTSQ
;
A
#
# COMPACT_ATOMS: atom_id res chain seq x y z
N MET A 1 -14.65 -5.46 -14.39
CA MET A 1 -13.59 -6.48 -14.29
C MET A 1 -13.22 -6.54 -12.80
N HIS A 2 -13.32 -7.73 -12.21
CA HIS A 2 -12.98 -7.94 -10.81
C HIS A 2 -11.46 -7.87 -10.67
N LEU A 3 -11.01 -7.02 -9.75
CA LEU A 3 -9.59 -6.82 -9.50
C LEU A 3 -9.12 -7.73 -8.37
N ILE A 4 -9.95 -7.85 -7.32
CA ILE A 4 -9.73 -8.78 -6.21
C ILE A 4 -11.06 -9.46 -5.87
N GLU A 5 -11.03 -10.76 -5.66
CA GLU A 5 -12.17 -11.55 -5.19
C GLU A 5 -11.78 -12.34 -3.94
N LEU A 6 -12.59 -12.24 -2.89
CA LEU A 6 -12.48 -13.03 -1.68
C LEU A 6 -13.73 -13.90 -1.56
N LYS A 7 -13.53 -15.21 -1.38
CA LYS A 7 -14.62 -16.20 -1.25
C LYS A 7 -14.38 -17.06 -0.01
N HIS A 8 -15.26 -16.91 0.97
CA HIS A 8 -15.22 -17.64 2.24
C HIS A 8 -13.87 -17.55 2.96
N VAL A 9 -13.24 -16.36 2.91
CA VAL A 9 -11.90 -16.17 3.45
C VAL A 9 -11.92 -16.08 4.96
N THR A 10 -11.24 -17.01 5.60
CA THR A 10 -10.98 -17.03 7.05
C THR A 10 -9.46 -17.05 7.26
N TYR A 11 -8.96 -16.23 8.18
CA TYR A 11 -7.53 -16.21 8.49
C TYR A 11 -7.29 -16.16 9.99
N THR A 12 -6.45 -17.10 10.46
CA THR A 12 -6.02 -17.21 11.85
C THR A 12 -4.50 -17.04 11.94
N TYR A 13 -4.03 -16.09 12.77
CA TYR A 13 -2.60 -15.91 13.04
C TYR A 13 -2.01 -17.12 13.77
N PRO A 14 -0.69 -17.41 13.61
CA PRO A 14 -0.03 -18.43 14.38
C PRO A 14 -0.25 -18.21 15.89
N LEU A 15 -0.54 -19.28 16.62
CA LEU A 15 -0.80 -19.29 18.06
C LEU A 15 -2.04 -18.50 18.52
N ALA A 16 -2.86 -17.97 17.60
CA ALA A 16 -4.15 -17.39 17.96
C ALA A 16 -5.20 -18.49 18.07
N ASN A 17 -6.12 -18.31 19.03
CA ASN A 17 -7.24 -19.25 19.24
C ASN A 17 -8.46 -18.89 18.39
N GLU A 18 -8.50 -17.66 17.86
CA GLU A 18 -9.63 -17.14 17.10
C GLU A 18 -9.18 -16.52 15.77
N PRO A 19 -9.99 -16.64 14.72
CA PRO A 19 -9.67 -16.02 13.43
C PRO A 19 -9.73 -14.49 13.51
N ALA A 20 -8.74 -13.85 12.90
CA ALA A 20 -8.70 -12.40 12.73
C ALA A 20 -9.60 -11.92 11.57
N LEU A 21 -9.82 -12.78 10.56
CA LEU A 21 -10.82 -12.61 9.50
C LEU A 21 -11.70 -13.86 9.50
N LYS A 22 -13.02 -13.67 9.38
CA LYS A 22 -13.97 -14.79 9.45
C LYS A 22 -14.98 -14.69 8.32
N ASP A 23 -14.95 -15.68 7.43
CA ASP A 23 -15.90 -15.86 6.31
C ASP A 23 -16.10 -14.57 5.48
N ILE A 24 -15.00 -13.92 5.09
CA ILE A 24 -15.04 -12.70 4.30
C ILE A 24 -15.40 -13.06 2.86
N ASN A 25 -16.45 -12.41 2.37
CA ASN A 25 -16.92 -12.53 1.00
C ASN A 25 -17.04 -11.13 0.39
N CYS A 26 -16.17 -10.77 -0.54
CA CYS A 26 -16.28 -9.49 -1.23
C CYS A 26 -15.55 -9.50 -2.59
N THR A 27 -15.94 -8.56 -3.44
CA THR A 27 -15.31 -8.33 -4.74
C THR A 27 -14.96 -6.86 -4.86
N LEU A 28 -13.70 -6.58 -5.21
CA LEU A 28 -13.20 -5.23 -5.45
C LEU A 28 -13.00 -5.04 -6.96
N GLU A 29 -13.59 -3.98 -7.49
CA GLU A 29 -13.57 -3.67 -8.92
C GLU A 29 -12.54 -2.58 -9.24
N LYS A 30 -11.96 -2.63 -10.44
CA LYS A 30 -11.03 -1.60 -10.91
C LYS A 30 -11.72 -0.24 -11.01
N GLY A 31 -11.02 0.82 -10.58
CA GLY A 31 -11.50 2.20 -10.63
C GLY A 31 -12.56 2.54 -9.58
N LYS A 32 -12.76 1.70 -8.59
CA LYS A 32 -13.66 1.96 -7.45
C LYS A 32 -12.87 2.30 -6.20
N PHE A 33 -13.51 3.05 -5.32
CA PHE A 33 -13.02 3.36 -3.97
C PHE A 33 -13.87 2.60 -2.95
N TYR A 34 -13.19 1.88 -2.05
CA TYR A 34 -13.83 1.08 -1.00
C TYR A 34 -13.39 1.57 0.38
N GLY A 35 -14.34 1.84 1.26
CA GLY A 35 -14.08 2.14 2.67
C GLY A 35 -14.28 0.91 3.54
N VAL A 36 -13.23 0.49 4.26
CA VAL A 36 -13.31 -0.59 5.25
C VAL A 36 -13.44 0.05 6.62
N ILE A 37 -14.59 -0.13 7.27
CA ILE A 37 -14.90 0.42 8.59
C ILE A 37 -15.15 -0.70 9.59
N GLY A 38 -14.81 -0.45 10.83
CA GLY A 38 -14.98 -1.42 11.93
C GLY A 38 -14.28 -0.95 13.20
N GLU A 39 -14.54 -1.65 14.29
CA GLU A 39 -13.95 -1.37 15.61
C GLU A 39 -12.42 -1.56 15.60
N ASN A 40 -11.75 -1.03 16.62
CA ASN A 40 -10.34 -1.32 16.85
C ASN A 40 -10.16 -2.81 17.09
N ALA A 41 -9.09 -3.38 16.57
CA ALA A 41 -8.83 -4.83 16.54
C ALA A 41 -9.85 -5.66 15.72
N GLY A 42 -10.76 -5.04 14.96
CA GLY A 42 -11.75 -5.74 14.11
C GLY A 42 -11.18 -6.32 12.80
N GLY A 43 -9.88 -6.55 12.69
CA GLY A 43 -9.25 -7.21 11.54
C GLY A 43 -8.94 -6.30 10.34
N LYS A 44 -9.13 -4.97 10.41
CA LYS A 44 -8.89 -4.04 9.28
C LYS A 44 -7.47 -4.14 8.73
N THR A 45 -6.46 -4.03 9.58
CA THR A 45 -5.05 -4.17 9.20
C THR A 45 -4.72 -5.57 8.69
N THR A 46 -5.35 -6.61 9.25
CA THR A 46 -5.22 -7.99 8.76
C THR A 46 -5.78 -8.11 7.34
N PHE A 47 -6.92 -7.49 7.07
CA PHE A 47 -7.51 -7.42 5.73
C PHE A 47 -6.58 -6.67 4.75
N CYS A 48 -6.01 -5.54 5.16
CA CYS A 48 -5.01 -4.83 4.36
C CYS A 48 -3.77 -5.70 4.08
N ASN A 49 -3.28 -6.44 5.07
CA ASN A 49 -2.13 -7.35 4.92
C ASN A 49 -2.44 -8.52 3.99
N LEU A 50 -3.67 -9.03 4.00
CA LEU A 50 -4.13 -10.04 3.05
C LEU A 50 -4.12 -9.49 1.62
N LEU A 51 -4.74 -8.33 1.38
CA LEU A 51 -4.82 -7.73 0.06
C LEU A 51 -3.43 -7.51 -0.57
N ARG A 52 -2.46 -7.07 0.23
CA ARG A 52 -1.08 -6.79 -0.25
C ARG A 52 -0.16 -8.01 -0.28
N GLY A 53 -0.67 -9.21 -0.06
CA GLY A 53 0.08 -10.46 -0.14
C GLY A 53 1.01 -10.75 1.04
N LEU A 54 1.02 -9.94 2.11
CA LEU A 54 1.78 -10.29 3.31
C LEU A 54 1.20 -11.53 4.02
N ILE A 55 -0.08 -11.78 3.81
CA ILE A 55 -0.74 -13.04 4.14
C ILE A 55 -0.97 -13.77 2.81
N PRO A 56 -0.49 -15.00 2.63
CA PRO A 56 0.22 -15.84 3.60
C PRO A 56 1.76 -15.75 3.54
N HIS A 57 2.35 -14.94 2.66
CA HIS A 57 3.79 -15.01 2.34
C HIS A 57 4.71 -14.60 3.49
N PHE A 58 4.31 -13.60 4.27
CA PHE A 58 5.10 -13.09 5.39
C PHE A 58 4.48 -13.51 6.75
N TYR A 59 3.18 -13.37 6.90
CA TYR A 59 2.45 -13.83 8.06
C TYR A 59 1.95 -15.25 7.81
N HIS A 60 2.68 -16.24 8.31
CA HIS A 60 2.37 -17.66 8.18
C HIS A 60 1.31 -18.06 9.19
N GLY A 61 0.05 -18.09 8.77
CA GLY A 61 -1.09 -18.54 9.56
C GLY A 61 -1.95 -19.50 8.74
N GLU A 62 -3.10 -19.83 9.24
CA GLU A 62 -4.09 -20.64 8.52
C GLU A 62 -4.97 -19.73 7.66
N LEU A 63 -4.84 -19.84 6.35
CA LEU A 63 -5.66 -19.12 5.37
C LEU A 63 -6.57 -20.10 4.64
N GLU A 64 -7.86 -20.00 4.90
CA GLU A 64 -8.93 -20.76 4.23
C GLU A 64 -9.67 -19.88 3.22
N GLY A 65 -10.37 -20.51 2.28
CA GLY A 65 -11.11 -19.84 1.21
C GLY A 65 -10.21 -19.40 0.07
N ASP A 66 -10.77 -18.64 -0.88
CA ASP A 66 -10.07 -18.19 -2.08
C ASP A 66 -9.81 -16.68 -2.03
N VAL A 67 -8.57 -16.29 -2.31
CA VAL A 67 -8.15 -14.90 -2.48
C VAL A 67 -7.54 -14.75 -3.87
N LEU A 68 -8.30 -14.17 -4.78
CA LEU A 68 -7.89 -14.03 -6.19
C LEU A 68 -7.56 -12.57 -6.49
N VAL A 69 -6.41 -12.33 -7.09
CA VAL A 69 -5.98 -11.05 -7.63
C VAL A 69 -5.92 -11.19 -9.14
N GLU A 70 -6.78 -10.46 -9.86
CA GLU A 70 -6.94 -10.57 -11.32
C GLU A 70 -7.18 -12.02 -11.79
N GLY A 71 -7.83 -12.83 -10.95
CA GLY A 71 -8.16 -14.23 -11.21
C GLY A 71 -7.08 -15.24 -10.83
N GLU A 72 -5.92 -14.80 -10.35
CA GLU A 72 -4.82 -15.66 -9.87
C GLU A 72 -4.84 -15.74 -8.33
N ASP A 73 -4.65 -16.95 -7.78
CA ASP A 73 -4.62 -17.16 -6.32
C ASP A 73 -3.37 -16.51 -5.72
N ILE A 74 -3.59 -15.66 -4.71
CA ILE A 74 -2.52 -14.90 -4.03
C ILE A 74 -1.42 -15.81 -3.46
N ARG A 75 -1.76 -17.05 -3.12
CA ARG A 75 -0.80 -18.05 -2.59
C ARG A 75 0.21 -18.49 -3.62
N THR A 76 -0.12 -18.39 -4.92
CA THR A 76 0.75 -18.80 -6.03
C THR A 76 1.51 -17.63 -6.65
N MET A 77 1.12 -16.40 -6.33
CA MET A 77 1.76 -15.20 -6.85
C MET A 77 3.09 -14.91 -6.15
N ASP A 78 4.05 -14.41 -6.91
CA ASP A 78 5.30 -13.91 -6.35
C ASP A 78 5.07 -12.58 -5.60
N VAL A 79 5.65 -12.46 -4.40
CA VAL A 79 5.58 -11.23 -3.57
C VAL A 79 6.13 -10.02 -4.32
N ASP A 80 7.17 -10.19 -5.11
CA ASP A 80 7.75 -9.10 -5.92
C ASP A 80 6.74 -8.61 -6.95
N MET A 81 6.02 -9.54 -7.61
CA MET A 81 4.95 -9.20 -8.55
C MET A 81 3.80 -8.45 -7.85
N LEU A 82 3.36 -8.92 -6.69
CA LEU A 82 2.33 -8.24 -5.89
C LEU A 82 2.77 -6.83 -5.48
N SER A 83 4.02 -6.66 -5.10
CA SER A 83 4.58 -5.36 -4.68
C SER A 83 4.64 -4.34 -5.81
N THR A 84 4.71 -4.77 -7.08
CA THR A 84 4.65 -3.88 -8.25
C THR A 84 3.23 -3.50 -8.64
N LYS A 85 2.22 -4.26 -8.22
CA LYS A 85 0.80 -4.00 -8.50
C LYS A 85 0.10 -3.20 -7.41
N MET A 86 0.57 -3.31 -6.16
CA MET A 86 -0.13 -2.77 -4.98
C MET A 86 0.70 -1.76 -4.20
N GLY A 87 0.28 -0.51 -4.23
CA GLY A 87 0.81 0.54 -3.37
C GLY A 87 0.19 0.46 -1.97
N TYR A 88 1.03 0.57 -0.95
CA TYR A 88 0.57 0.59 0.44
C TYR A 88 0.98 1.87 1.16
N ILE A 89 0.02 2.47 1.85
CA ILE A 89 0.26 3.63 2.68
C ILE A 89 0.01 3.25 4.13
N PHE A 90 1.07 3.35 4.94
CA PHE A 90 1.04 2.99 6.35
C PHE A 90 0.22 3.98 7.18
N GLN A 91 -0.37 3.48 8.26
CA GLN A 91 -1.02 4.28 9.29
C GLN A 91 -0.08 5.38 9.83
N ASN A 92 1.20 5.03 10.03
CA ASN A 92 2.21 5.99 10.48
C ASN A 92 3.07 6.47 9.29
N PRO A 93 2.93 7.74 8.84
CA PRO A 93 3.71 8.26 7.72
C PRO A 93 5.22 8.36 8.02
N PHE A 94 5.62 8.33 9.31
CA PHE A 94 7.03 8.32 9.69
C PHE A 94 7.76 7.04 9.29
N THR A 95 7.03 5.92 9.19
CA THR A 95 7.60 4.64 8.74
C THR A 95 7.64 4.50 7.23
N GLN A 96 6.94 5.38 6.50
CA GLN A 96 6.90 5.40 5.04
C GLN A 96 8.12 6.08 4.42
N ILE A 97 8.66 7.10 5.09
CA ILE A 97 9.84 7.83 4.62
C ILE A 97 11.08 6.95 4.84
N SER A 98 11.84 6.73 3.76
CA SER A 98 13.02 5.85 3.78
C SER A 98 14.13 6.38 4.69
N GLY A 99 14.25 7.71 4.78
CA GLY A 99 15.30 8.38 5.56
C GLY A 99 16.71 8.33 4.92
N VAL A 100 16.85 7.69 3.77
CA VAL A 100 18.16 7.55 3.07
C VAL A 100 18.41 8.64 2.03
N ARG A 101 17.38 9.37 1.65
CA ARG A 101 17.44 10.44 0.65
C ARG A 101 17.57 11.81 1.30
N LYS A 102 18.30 12.72 0.62
CA LYS A 102 18.57 14.06 1.14
C LYS A 102 17.45 15.07 0.86
N THR A 103 16.66 14.81 -0.17
CA THR A 103 15.60 15.71 -0.62
C THR A 103 14.29 14.96 -0.79
N VAL A 104 13.16 15.67 -0.65
CA VAL A 104 11.82 15.16 -0.94
C VAL A 104 11.71 14.68 -2.39
N PHE A 105 12.36 15.38 -3.33
CA PHE A 105 12.41 14.95 -4.72
C PHE A 105 12.99 13.53 -4.86
N GLU A 106 14.16 13.29 -4.25
CA GLU A 106 14.83 11.99 -4.27
C GLU A 106 14.02 10.92 -3.52
N GLU A 107 13.34 11.29 -2.44
CA GLU A 107 12.47 10.39 -1.67
C GLU A 107 11.28 9.90 -2.51
N ILE A 108 10.62 10.81 -3.25
CA ILE A 108 9.52 10.45 -4.16
C ILE A 108 10.04 9.61 -5.33
N ALA A 109 11.22 9.94 -5.85
CA ALA A 109 11.83 9.22 -6.97
C ALA A 109 12.30 7.81 -6.62
N LEU A 110 12.54 7.50 -5.34
CA LEU A 110 13.13 6.23 -4.90
C LEU A 110 12.37 5.00 -5.40
N GLY A 111 11.06 4.98 -5.31
CA GLY A 111 10.23 3.88 -5.81
C GLY A 111 10.33 3.70 -7.32
N LEU A 112 10.33 4.80 -8.06
CA LEU A 112 10.49 4.81 -9.53
C LEU A 112 11.88 4.31 -9.94
N GLU A 113 12.93 4.68 -9.18
CA GLU A 113 14.29 4.22 -9.38
C GLU A 113 14.41 2.71 -9.20
N ASN A 114 13.79 2.16 -8.14
CA ASN A 114 13.72 0.71 -7.89
C ASN A 114 12.97 -0.05 -8.99
N LEU A 115 11.95 0.57 -9.61
CA LEU A 115 11.23 0.02 -10.75
C LEU A 115 11.99 0.17 -12.08
N GLY A 116 13.18 0.78 -12.10
CA GLY A 116 13.98 0.97 -13.30
C GLY A 116 13.42 2.01 -14.28
N VAL A 117 12.61 2.95 -13.79
CA VAL A 117 12.03 4.01 -14.65
C VAL A 117 13.14 4.91 -15.18
N PRO A 118 13.19 5.22 -16.50
CA PRO A 118 14.18 6.13 -17.08
C PRO A 118 14.18 7.49 -16.40
N LYS A 119 15.38 8.06 -16.20
CA LYS A 119 15.60 9.31 -15.43
C LYS A 119 14.69 10.46 -15.87
N GLU A 120 14.52 10.66 -17.15
CA GLU A 120 13.68 11.75 -17.69
C GLU A 120 12.20 11.57 -17.31
N ASN A 121 11.68 10.35 -17.47
CA ASN A 121 10.31 10.00 -17.09
C ASN A 121 10.10 10.12 -15.58
N MET A 122 11.08 9.71 -14.78
CA MET A 122 11.06 9.84 -13.32
C MET A 122 10.97 11.32 -12.90
N ILE A 123 11.80 12.20 -13.48
CA ILE A 123 11.77 13.64 -13.18
C ILE A 123 10.38 14.21 -13.47
N ASN A 124 9.84 13.92 -14.65
CA ASN A 124 8.54 14.42 -15.08
C ASN A 124 7.42 13.93 -14.13
N ARG A 125 7.46 12.65 -13.78
CA ARG A 125 6.47 12.04 -12.89
C ARG A 125 6.52 12.62 -11.47
N VAL A 126 7.71 12.82 -10.90
CA VAL A 126 7.86 13.45 -9.57
C VAL A 126 7.27 14.86 -9.57
N ILE A 127 7.57 15.67 -10.60
CA ILE A 127 7.05 17.03 -10.73
C ILE A 127 5.53 17.04 -10.88
N GLU A 128 4.96 16.13 -11.69
CA GLU A 128 3.52 15.98 -11.88
C GLU A 128 2.82 15.68 -10.54
N ILE A 129 3.30 14.69 -9.81
CA ILE A 129 2.71 14.28 -8.53
C ILE A 129 2.88 15.35 -7.46
N ALA A 130 4.04 16.04 -7.43
CA ALA A 130 4.27 17.14 -6.51
C ALA A 130 3.25 18.27 -6.73
N LYS A 131 2.94 18.61 -7.98
CA LYS A 131 1.91 19.60 -8.33
C LYS A 131 0.51 19.12 -7.91
N LEU A 132 0.17 17.87 -8.20
CA LEU A 132 -1.13 17.29 -7.84
C LEU A 132 -1.40 17.38 -6.33
N LEU A 133 -0.37 17.11 -5.52
CA LEU A 133 -0.45 17.13 -4.05
C LEU A 133 -0.07 18.49 -3.42
N LYS A 134 0.23 19.51 -4.25
CA LYS A 134 0.61 20.88 -3.81
C LYS A 134 1.81 20.89 -2.87
N ILE A 135 2.85 20.12 -3.19
CA ILE A 135 4.08 19.98 -2.40
C ILE A 135 5.34 20.38 -3.17
N GLU A 136 5.23 21.11 -4.30
CA GLU A 136 6.38 21.55 -5.12
C GLU A 136 7.40 22.34 -4.29
N HIS A 137 6.92 23.15 -3.36
CA HIS A 137 7.74 23.96 -2.46
C HIS A 137 8.57 23.14 -1.47
N LEU A 138 8.28 21.84 -1.31
CA LEU A 138 8.99 20.92 -0.42
C LEU A 138 10.07 20.10 -1.14
N LEU A 139 10.11 20.09 -2.48
CA LEU A 139 10.95 19.16 -3.24
C LEU A 139 12.44 19.21 -2.88
N ASN A 140 12.95 20.38 -2.50
CA ASN A 140 14.35 20.56 -2.10
C ASN A 140 14.60 20.42 -0.60
N ASN A 141 13.55 20.17 0.21
CA ASN A 141 13.68 20.06 1.65
C ASN A 141 14.18 18.66 2.05
N ASP A 142 14.80 18.59 3.22
CA ASP A 142 15.13 17.32 3.87
C ASP A 142 13.83 16.61 4.34
N PRO A 143 13.53 15.39 3.86
CA PRO A 143 12.31 14.67 4.24
C PRO A 143 12.22 14.39 5.75
N ASN A 144 13.35 14.33 6.46
CA ASN A 144 13.39 14.09 7.89
C ASN A 144 13.00 15.33 8.72
N ARG A 145 13.00 16.52 8.11
CA ARG A 145 12.67 17.80 8.76
C ARG A 145 11.25 18.29 8.49
N LEU A 146 10.43 17.48 7.84
CA LEU A 146 9.05 17.81 7.53
C LEU A 146 8.13 17.70 8.76
N SER A 147 7.10 18.52 8.82
CA SER A 147 5.99 18.33 9.76
C SER A 147 5.22 17.04 9.46
N GLY A 148 4.44 16.52 10.42
CA GLY A 148 3.66 15.29 10.22
C GLY A 148 2.77 15.33 8.98
N GLY A 149 1.99 16.39 8.78
CA GLY A 149 1.14 16.53 7.61
C GLY A 149 1.90 16.71 6.27
N GLN A 150 3.08 17.36 6.28
CA GLN A 150 3.94 17.43 5.10
C GLN A 150 4.52 16.06 4.76
N ARG A 151 4.98 15.32 5.78
CA ARG A 151 5.53 13.97 5.63
C ARG A 151 4.49 13.00 5.09
N GLN A 152 3.26 13.09 5.57
CA GLN A 152 2.14 12.31 5.05
C GLN A 152 1.90 12.55 3.56
N ARG A 153 1.90 13.83 3.12
CA ARG A 153 1.75 14.16 1.69
C ARG A 153 2.92 13.63 0.86
N VAL A 154 4.14 13.67 1.38
CA VAL A 154 5.32 13.11 0.70
C VAL A 154 5.22 11.58 0.61
N ALA A 155 4.79 10.91 1.67
CA ALA A 155 4.54 9.46 1.66
C ALA A 155 3.48 9.08 0.62
N PHE A 156 2.39 9.84 0.54
CA PHE A 156 1.39 9.70 -0.53
C PHE A 156 1.99 9.90 -1.92
N ALA A 157 2.82 10.93 -2.08
CA ALA A 157 3.48 11.24 -3.35
C ALA A 157 4.37 10.09 -3.81
N SER A 158 5.17 9.52 -2.91
CA SER A 158 6.09 8.41 -3.22
C SER A 158 5.36 7.20 -3.77
N ILE A 159 4.22 6.83 -3.18
CA ILE A 159 3.44 5.68 -3.64
C ILE A 159 2.64 6.00 -4.90
N THR A 160 2.03 7.20 -4.97
CA THR A 160 1.24 7.62 -6.15
C THR A 160 2.11 7.77 -7.40
N ALA A 161 3.38 8.17 -7.23
CA ALA A 161 4.32 8.30 -8.33
C ALA A 161 4.58 6.95 -9.04
N MET A 162 4.52 5.84 -8.33
CA MET A 162 4.78 4.51 -8.87
C MET A 162 3.68 3.99 -9.80
N ASP A 163 2.53 4.67 -9.89
CA ASP A 163 1.42 4.38 -10.81
C ASP A 163 0.85 2.97 -10.70
N MET A 164 0.66 2.51 -9.48
CA MET A 164 0.18 1.18 -9.18
C MET A 164 -1.32 1.03 -9.45
N ASP A 165 -1.76 -0.17 -9.81
CA ASP A 165 -3.18 -0.46 -10.11
C ASP A 165 -4.08 -0.44 -8.88
N ILE A 166 -3.53 -0.79 -7.70
CA ILE A 166 -4.26 -0.93 -6.44
C ILE A 166 -3.57 -0.11 -5.36
N PHE A 167 -4.35 0.68 -4.62
CA PHE A 167 -3.88 1.40 -3.44
C PHE A 167 -4.58 0.86 -2.19
N VAL A 168 -3.80 0.37 -1.25
CA VAL A 168 -4.28 -0.04 0.08
C VAL A 168 -3.79 0.99 1.08
N ILE A 169 -4.73 1.62 1.79
CA ILE A 169 -4.45 2.73 2.70
C ILE A 169 -4.99 2.37 4.08
N ASP A 170 -4.11 2.22 5.06
CA ASP A 170 -4.48 1.82 6.42
C ASP A 170 -4.51 3.05 7.33
N GLU A 171 -5.71 3.45 7.76
CA GLU A 171 -5.99 4.57 8.70
C GLU A 171 -5.22 5.88 8.39
N PRO A 172 -5.34 6.48 7.21
CA PRO A 172 -4.49 7.61 6.79
C PRO A 172 -4.72 8.91 7.58
N THR A 173 -5.73 8.97 8.42
CA THR A 173 -6.15 10.19 9.15
C THR A 173 -6.11 10.04 10.68
N SER A 174 -5.48 9.00 11.19
CA SER A 174 -5.47 8.68 12.63
C SER A 174 -4.49 9.49 13.49
N GLN A 175 -4.00 10.65 12.98
CA GLN A 175 -3.07 11.56 13.69
C GLN A 175 -3.63 12.96 13.82
#